data_1a165fd12ecfb940a07fb24c0b69df5e
#
_entry.id   1a165fd12ecfb940a07fb24c0b69df5e
#
_cell.length_a   1.000
_cell.length_b   1.000
_cell.length_c   1.000
_cell.angle_alpha   90.00
_cell.angle_beta   90.00
_cell.angle_gamma   90.00
#
_symmetry.space_group_name_H-M   'P 1'
#
loop_
_entity.id
_entity.type
_entity.pdbx_description
1 polymer ?
#
loop_
_entity_poly.entity_id
_entity_poly.type
_entity_poly.pdbx_seq_one_letter_code
_entity_poly.pdbx_strand_id
1 'polypeptide(L)'
;MCIRDSSSTFGTGQLIRAALDAGAQRVILAIGGSATNDGGAGAMQALGVKLLDAQDQTLVPGGLALAQLARLDLSDIDPRLAKVRFDIAADVNNPLCGPHGASAIFGPQKGASPEQVEQLDHALGHFAELCAQALDKDVRDEPGSGAAGGLGFAAKAFLGAQFQAGVEVVAELVGLAEAVKGADLVITGEGRFDAQTLRGKTPFGVAQIARQHLSLIHISEPTRPY
;
A
#
# COMPACT_ATOMS: atom_id res chain seq x y z
N MET A 1 5.33 23.21 -11.89
CA MET A 1 4.47 22.76 -10.79
C MET A 1 4.30 21.26 -10.93
N CYS A 2 4.99 20.50 -10.10
CA CYS A 2 4.88 19.05 -10.13
C CYS A 2 3.52 18.68 -9.54
N ILE A 3 2.70 17.90 -10.23
CA ILE A 3 1.36 17.49 -9.76
C ILE A 3 1.45 16.67 -8.45
N ARG A 4 2.65 16.34 -7.99
CA ARG A 4 2.91 15.28 -7.02
C ARG A 4 3.44 15.70 -5.67
N ASP A 5 3.94 16.92 -5.57
CA ASP A 5 4.26 17.57 -4.29
C ASP A 5 3.01 17.94 -3.49
N SER A 6 1.88 18.13 -4.19
CA SER A 6 0.57 18.47 -3.64
C SER A 6 -0.49 17.37 -3.82
N SER A 7 -0.16 16.24 -4.47
CA SER A 7 -1.09 15.11 -4.57
C SER A 7 -1.27 14.43 -3.20
N SER A 8 -2.48 14.02 -2.89
CA SER A 8 -2.85 13.51 -1.58
C SER A 8 -3.66 12.22 -1.65
N THR A 9 -3.45 11.35 -0.68
CA THR A 9 -4.24 10.14 -0.46
C THR A 9 -5.59 10.41 0.22
N PHE A 10 -6.00 11.66 0.41
CA PHE A 10 -7.23 12.03 1.10
C PHE A 10 -8.46 11.31 0.54
N GLY A 11 -8.58 11.22 -0.80
CA GLY A 11 -9.66 10.48 -1.46
C GLY A 11 -9.69 8.99 -1.10
N THR A 12 -8.53 8.36 -0.89
CA THR A 12 -8.46 6.97 -0.42
C THR A 12 -9.06 6.84 0.98
N GLY A 13 -8.76 7.79 1.88
CA GLY A 13 -9.37 7.82 3.21
C GLY A 13 -10.89 8.03 3.17
N GLN A 14 -11.39 8.85 2.24
CA GLN A 14 -12.83 9.02 2.02
C GLN A 14 -13.49 7.72 1.56
N LEU A 15 -12.86 6.95 0.67
CA LEU A 15 -13.35 5.63 0.26
C LEU A 15 -13.37 4.64 1.41
N ILE A 16 -12.35 4.62 2.26
CA ILE A 16 -12.33 3.80 3.48
C ILE A 16 -13.51 4.20 4.38
N ARG A 17 -13.73 5.50 4.62
CA ARG A 17 -14.87 5.98 5.41
C ARG A 17 -16.20 5.51 4.84
N ALA A 18 -16.39 5.63 3.52
CA ALA A 18 -17.61 5.15 2.87
C ALA A 18 -17.81 3.63 3.05
N ALA A 19 -16.73 2.83 3.01
CA ALA A 19 -16.81 1.40 3.31
C ALA A 19 -17.22 1.14 4.77
N LEU A 20 -16.68 1.91 5.72
CA LEU A 20 -17.08 1.84 7.12
C LEU A 20 -18.56 2.21 7.31
N ASP A 21 -19.04 3.24 6.60
CA ASP A 21 -20.44 3.66 6.62
C ASP A 21 -21.38 2.59 6.05
N ALA A 22 -20.90 1.80 5.08
CA ALA A 22 -21.58 0.64 4.53
C ALA A 22 -21.48 -0.62 5.41
N GLY A 23 -20.79 -0.55 6.57
CA GLY A 23 -20.67 -1.67 7.50
C GLY A 23 -19.62 -2.72 7.15
N ALA A 24 -18.61 -2.36 6.36
CA ALA A 24 -17.54 -3.28 6.00
C ALA A 24 -16.80 -3.81 7.23
N GLN A 25 -16.59 -5.12 7.28
CA GLN A 25 -15.83 -5.81 8.32
C GLN A 25 -14.38 -6.07 7.88
N ARG A 26 -14.12 -6.01 6.58
CA ARG A 26 -12.80 -6.18 5.96
C ARG A 26 -12.67 -5.19 4.80
N VAL A 27 -11.53 -4.52 4.73
CA VAL A 27 -11.18 -3.61 3.64
C VAL A 27 -9.88 -4.09 3.00
N ILE A 28 -9.90 -4.30 1.70
CA ILE A 28 -8.72 -4.67 0.93
C ILE A 28 -8.27 -3.44 0.13
N LEU A 29 -7.05 -2.99 0.37
CA LEU A 29 -6.44 -1.87 -0.33
C LEU A 29 -5.53 -2.39 -1.44
N ALA A 30 -5.99 -2.32 -2.68
CA ALA A 30 -5.15 -2.55 -3.86
C ALA A 30 -4.45 -1.24 -4.23
N ILE A 31 -3.16 -1.13 -3.93
CA ILE A 31 -2.42 0.13 -3.96
C ILE A 31 -1.44 0.26 -5.13
N GLY A 32 -1.67 -0.48 -6.21
CA GLY A 32 -0.93 -0.36 -7.46
C GLY A 32 -1.26 0.93 -8.22
N GLY A 33 -0.33 1.41 -9.07
CA GLY A 33 -0.57 2.56 -9.96
C GLY A 33 -0.73 3.91 -9.26
N SER A 34 -0.16 4.10 -8.07
CA SER A 34 -0.29 5.32 -7.28
C SER A 34 0.42 6.53 -7.91
N ALA A 35 -0.15 7.73 -7.71
CA ALA A 35 0.44 9.01 -8.12
C ALA A 35 0.88 9.88 -6.93
N THR A 36 0.63 9.46 -5.69
CA THR A 36 0.89 10.21 -4.46
C THR A 36 2.24 9.85 -3.84
N ASN A 37 2.77 10.74 -3.03
CA ASN A 37 3.97 10.53 -2.20
C ASN A 37 3.84 11.30 -0.88
N ASP A 38 2.72 11.11 -0.19
CA ASP A 38 2.34 11.83 1.03
C ASP A 38 2.37 10.95 2.29
N GLY A 39 3.03 9.79 2.22
CA GLY A 39 3.10 8.89 3.38
C GLY A 39 1.76 8.28 3.81
N GLY A 40 0.69 8.48 3.02
CA GLY A 40 -0.67 8.14 3.44
C GLY A 40 -1.31 9.16 4.39
N ALA A 41 -0.65 10.29 4.62
CA ALA A 41 -1.09 11.34 5.53
C ALA A 41 -2.48 11.86 5.21
N GLY A 42 -2.77 12.11 3.93
CA GLY A 42 -4.09 12.55 3.50
C GLY A 42 -5.19 11.53 3.82
N ALA A 43 -4.91 10.24 3.66
CA ALA A 43 -5.88 9.20 4.02
C ALA A 43 -6.18 9.23 5.53
N MET A 44 -5.16 9.41 6.36
CA MET A 44 -5.33 9.51 7.81
C MET A 44 -6.09 10.78 8.19
N GLN A 45 -5.84 11.92 7.53
CA GLN A 45 -6.63 13.13 7.73
C GLN A 45 -8.12 12.91 7.42
N ALA A 46 -8.44 12.23 6.31
CA ALA A 46 -9.82 11.90 5.98
C ALA A 46 -10.48 10.96 7.00
N LEU A 47 -9.68 10.19 7.74
CA LEU A 47 -10.12 9.27 8.80
C LEU A 47 -10.08 9.89 10.21
N GLY A 48 -9.81 11.19 10.30
CA GLY A 48 -9.92 11.96 11.54
C GLY A 48 -8.60 12.29 12.25
N VAL A 49 -7.46 11.88 11.69
CA VAL A 49 -6.15 12.30 12.22
C VAL A 49 -5.92 13.77 11.86
N LYS A 50 -5.57 14.60 12.84
CA LYS A 50 -5.16 15.99 12.58
C LYS A 50 -3.64 16.07 12.48
N LEU A 51 -3.17 16.62 11.39
CA LEU A 51 -1.76 16.93 11.15
C LEU A 51 -1.58 18.43 11.30
N LEU A 52 -0.85 18.84 12.34
CA LEU A 52 -0.77 20.23 12.78
C LEU A 52 0.67 20.74 12.69
N ASP A 53 0.81 21.98 12.23
CA ASP A 53 2.09 22.70 12.24
C ASP A 53 2.40 23.30 13.64
N ALA A 54 3.51 24.03 13.75
CA ALA A 54 3.94 24.66 14.99
C ALA A 54 2.99 25.78 15.48
N GLN A 55 2.05 26.22 14.66
CA GLN A 55 1.01 27.21 14.97
C GLN A 55 -0.36 26.56 15.20
N ASP A 56 -0.41 25.24 15.36
CA ASP A 56 -1.64 24.44 15.47
C ASP A 56 -2.60 24.59 14.27
N GLN A 57 -2.06 24.95 13.09
CA GLN A 57 -2.84 24.98 11.86
C GLN A 57 -2.77 23.61 11.16
N THR A 58 -3.88 23.23 10.55
CA THR A 58 -3.92 21.98 9.74
C THR A 58 -3.02 22.11 8.53
N LEU A 59 -2.15 21.13 8.31
CA LEU A 59 -1.28 21.08 7.15
C LEU A 59 -2.07 21.05 5.84
N VAL A 60 -1.55 21.75 4.85
CA VAL A 60 -2.04 21.64 3.47
C VAL A 60 -1.76 20.25 2.91
N PRO A 61 -2.55 19.76 1.93
CA PRO A 61 -2.32 18.46 1.31
C PRO A 61 -0.96 18.37 0.59
N GLY A 62 -0.36 17.18 0.60
CA GLY A 62 0.84 16.86 -0.16
C GLY A 62 2.03 16.46 0.70
N GLY A 63 2.95 15.71 0.08
CA GLY A 63 4.09 15.13 0.80
C GLY A 63 5.08 16.16 1.32
N LEU A 64 5.35 17.24 0.59
CA LEU A 64 6.29 18.28 1.03
C LEU A 64 5.80 19.04 2.27
N ALA A 65 4.48 19.15 2.45
CA ALA A 65 3.91 19.80 3.62
C ALA A 65 4.27 19.08 4.93
N LEU A 66 4.54 17.78 4.87
CA LEU A 66 4.91 16.98 6.05
C LEU A 66 6.21 17.43 6.71
N ALA A 67 7.08 18.16 5.98
CA ALA A 67 8.27 18.77 6.58
C ALA A 67 7.94 19.85 7.63
N GLN A 68 6.73 20.39 7.63
CA GLN A 68 6.24 21.40 8.59
C GLN A 68 5.39 20.77 9.70
N LEU A 69 5.21 19.44 9.70
CA LEU A 69 4.44 18.77 10.73
C LEU A 69 5.11 18.94 12.09
N ALA A 70 4.38 19.43 13.08
CA ALA A 70 4.86 19.56 14.45
C ALA A 70 4.18 18.57 15.39
N ARG A 71 2.92 18.20 15.12
CA ARG A 71 2.14 17.35 16.02
C ARG A 71 1.06 16.58 15.28
N LEU A 72 0.86 15.32 15.69
CA LEU A 72 -0.33 14.54 15.35
C LEU A 72 -1.35 14.62 16.50
N ASP A 73 -2.62 14.78 16.14
CA ASP A 73 -3.73 14.65 17.09
C ASP A 73 -4.66 13.54 16.62
N LEU A 74 -4.77 12.49 17.43
CA LEU A 74 -5.51 11.27 17.15
C LEU A 74 -6.89 11.26 17.82
N SER A 75 -7.28 12.35 18.49
CA SER A 75 -8.52 12.39 19.29
C SER A 75 -9.80 12.13 18.49
N ASP A 76 -9.80 12.50 17.21
CA ASP A 76 -10.97 12.39 16.33
C ASP A 76 -10.83 11.23 15.31
N ILE A 77 -9.85 10.33 15.50
CA ILE A 77 -9.71 9.16 14.62
C ILE A 77 -10.96 8.30 14.70
N ASP A 78 -11.43 7.82 13.54
CA ASP A 78 -12.66 7.02 13.48
C ASP A 78 -12.51 5.72 14.31
N PRO A 79 -13.28 5.54 15.40
CA PRO A 79 -13.12 4.40 16.30
C PRO A 79 -13.48 3.05 15.65
N ARG A 80 -14.18 3.07 14.51
CA ARG A 80 -14.52 1.86 13.76
C ARG A 80 -13.30 1.18 13.14
N LEU A 81 -12.23 1.95 12.87
CA LEU A 81 -10.99 1.43 12.30
C LEU A 81 -10.39 0.28 13.14
N ALA A 82 -10.49 0.36 14.45
CA ALA A 82 -9.99 -0.69 15.36
C ALA A 82 -10.77 -2.01 15.27
N LYS A 83 -11.92 -2.03 14.62
CA LYS A 83 -12.81 -3.20 14.52
C LYS A 83 -12.83 -3.84 13.14
N VAL A 84 -12.19 -3.22 12.18
CA VAL A 84 -12.17 -3.65 10.77
C VAL A 84 -10.80 -4.23 10.44
N ARG A 85 -10.79 -5.35 9.74
CA ARG A 85 -9.57 -5.92 9.21
C ARG A 85 -9.16 -5.17 7.94
N PHE A 86 -7.89 -4.76 7.89
CA PHE A 86 -7.29 -4.15 6.71
C PHE A 86 -6.23 -5.07 6.11
N ASP A 87 -6.35 -5.34 4.82
CA ASP A 87 -5.36 -6.08 4.04
C ASP A 87 -4.85 -5.19 2.90
N ILE A 88 -3.55 -5.24 2.62
CA ILE A 88 -2.93 -4.54 1.50
C ILE A 88 -2.50 -5.56 0.46
N ALA A 89 -3.07 -5.46 -0.73
CA ALA A 89 -2.63 -6.21 -1.90
C ALA A 89 -1.53 -5.42 -2.61
N ALA A 90 -0.27 -5.79 -2.39
CA ALA A 90 0.89 -5.17 -3.03
C ALA A 90 2.06 -6.14 -3.10
N ASP A 91 2.81 -6.05 -4.21
CA ASP A 91 3.94 -6.93 -4.50
C ASP A 91 5.30 -6.20 -4.35
N VAL A 92 5.36 -5.11 -3.57
CA VAL A 92 6.57 -4.32 -3.33
C VAL A 92 6.98 -4.37 -1.86
N ASN A 93 8.29 -4.47 -1.62
CA ASN A 93 8.87 -4.63 -0.28
C ASN A 93 9.72 -3.41 0.15
N ASN A 94 9.62 -2.30 -0.57
CA ASN A 94 10.40 -1.11 -0.28
C ASN A 94 10.09 -0.54 1.10
N PRO A 95 11.09 -0.09 1.88
CA PRO A 95 10.89 0.69 3.09
C PRO A 95 10.32 2.07 2.74
N LEU A 96 9.94 2.84 3.76
CA LEU A 96 9.37 4.17 3.54
C LEU A 96 10.41 5.14 2.96
N CYS A 97 11.60 5.19 3.54
CA CYS A 97 12.65 6.17 3.25
C CYS A 97 13.96 5.55 2.82
N GLY A 98 14.90 6.41 2.43
CA GLY A 98 16.27 6.05 2.05
C GLY A 98 16.41 5.66 0.58
N PRO A 99 17.58 5.10 0.17
CA PRO A 99 17.90 4.85 -1.23
C PRO A 99 16.98 3.83 -1.90
N HIS A 100 16.27 3.01 -1.12
CA HIS A 100 15.28 2.04 -1.59
C HIS A 100 13.85 2.42 -1.18
N GLY A 101 13.65 3.63 -0.67
CA GLY A 101 12.39 4.14 -0.16
C GLY A 101 11.40 4.59 -1.24
N ALA A 102 10.23 5.00 -0.79
CA ALA A 102 9.13 5.43 -1.65
C ALA A 102 9.54 6.56 -2.62
N SER A 103 10.20 7.59 -2.11
CA SER A 103 10.60 8.77 -2.89
C SER A 103 11.70 8.42 -3.89
N ALA A 104 12.74 7.71 -3.46
CA ALA A 104 13.90 7.39 -4.29
C ALA A 104 13.53 6.48 -5.47
N ILE A 105 12.76 5.44 -5.22
CA ILE A 105 12.43 4.42 -6.24
C ILE A 105 11.26 4.85 -7.12
N PHE A 106 10.22 5.43 -6.56
CA PHE A 106 8.98 5.70 -7.28
C PHE A 106 8.74 7.18 -7.58
N GLY A 107 9.49 8.10 -6.95
CA GLY A 107 9.38 9.54 -7.17
C GLY A 107 9.65 9.95 -8.62
N PRO A 108 10.77 9.51 -9.25
CA PRO A 108 11.09 9.89 -10.63
C PRO A 108 9.99 9.53 -11.63
N GLN A 109 9.45 8.33 -11.59
CA GLN A 109 8.35 7.92 -12.48
C GLN A 109 7.04 8.68 -12.22
N LYS A 110 6.91 9.26 -11.03
CA LYS A 110 5.83 10.17 -10.67
C LYS A 110 6.16 11.63 -11.02
N GLY A 111 7.33 11.93 -11.61
CA GLY A 111 7.81 13.23 -12.11
C GLY A 111 8.45 14.12 -11.06
N ALA A 112 8.93 13.58 -9.95
CA ALA A 112 9.74 14.31 -9.00
C ALA A 112 11.15 14.57 -9.60
N SER A 113 11.69 15.79 -9.42
CA SER A 113 13.10 16.08 -9.70
C SER A 113 13.99 15.43 -8.63
N PRO A 114 15.31 15.29 -8.88
CA PRO A 114 16.22 14.77 -7.85
C PRO A 114 16.12 15.52 -6.52
N GLU A 115 16.05 16.86 -6.56
CA GLU A 115 15.90 17.69 -5.36
C GLU A 115 14.59 17.46 -4.65
N GLN A 116 13.48 17.25 -5.40
CA GLN A 116 12.19 16.92 -4.84
C GLN A 116 12.16 15.52 -4.21
N VAL A 117 12.90 14.57 -4.78
CA VAL A 117 13.05 13.23 -4.20
C VAL A 117 13.68 13.31 -2.81
N GLU A 118 14.77 14.09 -2.66
CA GLU A 118 15.42 14.29 -1.36
C GLU A 118 14.50 14.98 -0.34
N GLN A 119 13.81 16.05 -0.78
CA GLN A 119 12.89 16.79 0.07
C GLN A 119 11.71 15.91 0.53
N LEU A 120 11.14 15.12 -0.37
CA LEU A 120 10.05 14.20 -0.04
C LEU A 120 10.51 13.07 0.87
N ASP A 121 11.70 12.51 0.66
CA ASP A 121 12.25 11.48 1.53
C ASP A 121 12.46 11.98 2.96
N HIS A 122 13.00 13.19 3.08
CA HIS A 122 13.15 13.88 4.36
C HIS A 122 11.80 14.13 5.06
N ALA A 123 10.81 14.61 4.30
CA ALA A 123 9.47 14.90 4.81
C ALA A 123 8.75 13.61 5.28
N LEU A 124 8.89 12.51 4.54
CA LEU A 124 8.36 11.21 4.93
C LEU A 124 9.05 10.66 6.19
N GLY A 125 10.38 10.84 6.31
CA GLY A 125 11.13 10.45 7.50
C GLY A 125 10.68 11.21 8.73
N HIS A 126 10.49 12.52 8.62
CA HIS A 126 9.96 13.36 9.68
C HIS A 126 8.55 12.96 10.10
N PHE A 127 7.66 12.72 9.13
CA PHE A 127 6.31 12.20 9.41
C PHE A 127 6.35 10.86 10.15
N ALA A 128 7.19 9.93 9.71
CA ALA A 128 7.32 8.62 10.34
C ALA A 128 7.82 8.73 11.78
N GLU A 129 8.75 9.64 12.06
CA GLU A 129 9.26 9.88 13.41
C GLU A 129 8.14 10.35 14.36
N LEU A 130 7.35 11.33 13.94
CA LEU A 130 6.23 11.82 14.74
C LEU A 130 5.12 10.76 14.89
N CYS A 131 4.87 9.96 13.85
CA CYS A 131 3.96 8.82 13.95
C CYS A 131 4.45 7.79 14.97
N ALA A 132 5.75 7.46 14.96
CA ALA A 132 6.34 6.51 15.90
C ALA A 132 6.18 6.98 17.35
N GLN A 133 6.37 8.27 17.61
CA GLN A 133 6.16 8.85 18.93
C GLN A 133 4.67 8.82 19.36
N ALA A 134 3.74 9.13 18.44
CA ALA A 134 2.32 9.20 18.74
C ALA A 134 1.65 7.82 18.89
N LEU A 135 2.16 6.79 18.20
CA LEU A 135 1.58 5.45 18.14
C LEU A 135 2.37 4.40 18.94
N ASP A 136 3.53 4.79 19.52
CA ASP A 136 4.48 3.89 20.18
C ASP A 136 4.88 2.69 19.29
N LYS A 137 4.99 2.95 17.97
CA LYS A 137 5.27 1.94 16.98
C LYS A 137 5.97 2.54 15.75
N ASP A 138 7.14 2.01 15.40
CA ASP A 138 7.86 2.38 14.17
C ASP A 138 7.80 1.25 13.13
N VAL A 139 7.22 1.55 11.97
CA VAL A 139 7.08 0.60 10.87
C VAL A 139 7.76 1.10 9.59
N ARG A 140 8.57 2.18 9.66
CA ARG A 140 9.17 2.80 8.48
C ARG A 140 10.04 1.86 7.66
N ASP A 141 10.75 0.95 8.32
CA ASP A 141 11.67 -0.01 7.70
C ASP A 141 11.01 -1.36 7.39
N GLU A 142 9.75 -1.55 7.77
CA GLU A 142 9.04 -2.77 7.44
C GLU A 142 8.82 -2.92 5.93
N PRO A 143 8.95 -4.16 5.37
CA PRO A 143 8.69 -4.41 3.96
C PRO A 143 7.31 -3.88 3.53
N GLY A 144 7.28 -3.10 2.44
CA GLY A 144 6.05 -2.54 1.88
C GLY A 144 5.61 -1.19 2.47
N SER A 145 6.30 -0.65 3.48
CA SER A 145 5.98 0.69 4.01
C SER A 145 6.12 1.78 2.96
N GLY A 146 7.02 1.65 1.99
CA GLY A 146 7.16 2.56 0.85
C GLY A 146 6.11 2.39 -0.26
N ALA A 147 5.28 1.35 -0.20
CA ALA A 147 4.27 1.10 -1.22
C ALA A 147 3.32 2.29 -1.38
N ALA A 148 3.00 2.62 -2.65
CA ALA A 148 2.12 3.72 -3.01
C ALA A 148 2.48 5.08 -2.39
N GLY A 149 3.79 5.41 -2.38
CA GLY A 149 4.26 6.68 -1.86
C GLY A 149 4.10 6.82 -0.35
N GLY A 150 4.19 5.70 0.37
CA GLY A 150 4.07 5.61 1.82
C GLY A 150 2.65 5.35 2.33
N LEU A 151 1.66 5.15 1.46
CA LEU A 151 0.32 4.72 1.93
C LEU A 151 0.42 3.38 2.68
N GLY A 152 1.36 2.49 2.26
CA GLY A 152 1.67 1.26 2.97
C GLY A 152 2.11 1.50 4.41
N PHE A 153 2.94 2.51 4.67
CA PHE A 153 3.35 2.92 6.00
C PHE A 153 2.15 3.33 6.87
N ALA A 154 1.32 4.27 6.36
CA ALA A 154 0.16 4.72 7.12
C ALA A 154 -0.82 3.58 7.42
N ALA A 155 -1.07 2.70 6.46
CA ALA A 155 -1.96 1.57 6.67
C ALA A 155 -1.43 0.59 7.72
N LYS A 156 -0.11 0.35 7.78
CA LYS A 156 0.49 -0.47 8.84
C LYS A 156 0.46 0.21 10.20
N ALA A 157 0.83 1.50 10.22
CA ALA A 157 0.97 2.25 11.48
C ALA A 157 -0.39 2.49 12.15
N PHE A 158 -1.37 2.99 11.40
CA PHE A 158 -2.66 3.45 11.94
C PHE A 158 -3.76 2.39 11.85
N LEU A 159 -3.76 1.53 10.82
CA LEU A 159 -4.84 0.58 10.57
C LEU A 159 -4.46 -0.87 10.93
N GLY A 160 -3.20 -1.12 11.31
CA GLY A 160 -2.71 -2.46 11.56
C GLY A 160 -2.80 -3.40 10.35
N ALA A 161 -2.74 -2.83 9.14
CA ALA A 161 -2.96 -3.56 7.91
C ALA A 161 -1.89 -4.63 7.67
N GLN A 162 -2.33 -5.77 7.15
CA GLN A 162 -1.47 -6.89 6.77
C GLN A 162 -1.19 -6.85 5.28
N PHE A 163 0.09 -7.04 4.90
CA PHE A 163 0.48 -7.17 3.50
C PHE A 163 0.27 -8.60 3.03
N GLN A 164 -0.35 -8.75 1.87
CA GLN A 164 -0.54 -10.01 1.18
C GLN A 164 -0.17 -9.84 -0.29
N ALA A 165 0.37 -10.88 -0.91
CA ALA A 165 0.58 -10.88 -2.35
C ALA A 165 -0.77 -10.73 -3.07
N GLY A 166 -0.81 -9.92 -4.14
CA GLY A 166 -2.06 -9.67 -4.86
C GLY A 166 -2.73 -10.95 -5.33
N VAL A 167 -1.96 -11.94 -5.79
CA VAL A 167 -2.47 -13.25 -6.20
C VAL A 167 -3.15 -14.01 -5.05
N GLU A 168 -2.61 -13.94 -3.84
CA GLU A 168 -3.19 -14.63 -2.68
C GLU A 168 -4.53 -14.02 -2.29
N VAL A 169 -4.61 -12.69 -2.28
CA VAL A 169 -5.85 -11.95 -1.99
C VAL A 169 -6.94 -12.31 -3.01
N VAL A 170 -6.61 -12.29 -4.31
CA VAL A 170 -7.57 -12.64 -5.36
C VAL A 170 -7.97 -14.10 -5.27
N ALA A 171 -7.01 -15.01 -5.07
CA ALA A 171 -7.29 -16.44 -4.94
C ALA A 171 -8.23 -16.75 -3.76
N GLU A 172 -8.04 -16.08 -2.63
CA GLU A 172 -8.95 -16.18 -1.48
C GLU A 172 -10.35 -15.70 -1.84
N LEU A 173 -10.47 -14.51 -2.44
CA LEU A 173 -11.76 -13.91 -2.79
C LEU A 173 -12.59 -14.74 -3.78
N VAL A 174 -11.93 -15.38 -4.75
CA VAL A 174 -12.61 -16.24 -5.75
C VAL A 174 -12.77 -17.68 -5.29
N GLY A 175 -12.29 -18.04 -4.10
CA GLY A 175 -12.37 -19.40 -3.59
C GLY A 175 -11.54 -20.42 -4.37
N LEU A 176 -10.38 -20.00 -4.91
CA LEU A 176 -9.55 -20.84 -5.78
C LEU A 176 -9.15 -22.15 -5.11
N ALA A 177 -8.83 -22.16 -3.82
CA ALA A 177 -8.45 -23.36 -3.09
C ALA A 177 -9.55 -24.42 -3.10
N GLU A 178 -10.80 -24.02 -2.98
CA GLU A 178 -11.95 -24.94 -3.07
C GLU A 178 -12.18 -25.40 -4.53
N ALA A 179 -12.01 -24.51 -5.50
CA ALA A 179 -12.21 -24.82 -6.91
C ALA A 179 -11.19 -25.83 -7.46
N VAL A 180 -9.97 -25.88 -6.92
CA VAL A 180 -8.93 -26.83 -7.35
C VAL A 180 -8.98 -28.17 -6.62
N LYS A 181 -9.77 -28.30 -5.57
CA LYS A 181 -9.95 -29.59 -4.87
C LYS A 181 -10.53 -30.64 -5.81
N GLY A 182 -9.82 -31.75 -5.94
CA GLY A 182 -10.23 -32.86 -6.80
C GLY A 182 -10.12 -32.59 -8.30
N ALA A 183 -9.50 -31.49 -8.71
CA ALA A 183 -9.16 -31.26 -10.10
C ALA A 183 -7.95 -32.13 -10.51
N ASP A 184 -8.09 -32.87 -11.60
CA ASP A 184 -6.98 -33.64 -12.14
C ASP A 184 -5.90 -32.76 -12.79
N LEU A 185 -6.30 -31.61 -13.32
CA LEU A 185 -5.41 -30.65 -13.99
C LEU A 185 -5.86 -29.21 -13.75
N VAL A 186 -4.90 -28.36 -13.40
CA VAL A 186 -5.08 -26.91 -13.30
C VAL A 186 -4.24 -26.22 -14.38
N ILE A 187 -4.88 -25.40 -15.21
CA ILE A 187 -4.23 -24.62 -16.26
C ILE A 187 -4.21 -23.15 -15.84
N THR A 188 -3.04 -22.54 -15.88
CA THR A 188 -2.85 -21.12 -15.59
C THR A 188 -1.90 -20.51 -16.61
N GLY A 189 -1.89 -19.18 -16.72
CA GLY A 189 -1.03 -18.50 -17.69
C GLY A 189 -0.89 -17.01 -17.40
N GLU A 190 0.07 -16.41 -18.07
CA GLU A 190 0.28 -14.96 -18.07
C GLU A 190 0.83 -14.50 -19.42
N GLY A 191 0.86 -13.17 -19.64
CA GLY A 191 1.29 -12.59 -20.91
C GLY A 191 2.76 -12.84 -21.27
N ARG A 192 3.62 -13.08 -20.28
CA ARG A 192 5.04 -13.42 -20.47
C ARG A 192 5.53 -14.22 -19.27
N PHE A 193 6.11 -15.37 -19.54
CA PHE A 193 6.75 -16.22 -18.54
C PHE A 193 8.24 -15.86 -18.45
N ASP A 194 8.67 -15.32 -17.32
CA ASP A 194 10.06 -14.93 -17.06
C ASP A 194 10.46 -15.15 -15.58
N ALA A 195 11.68 -14.72 -15.21
CA ALA A 195 12.17 -14.85 -13.84
C ALA A 195 11.30 -14.15 -12.78
N GLN A 196 10.46 -13.20 -13.18
CA GLN A 196 9.53 -12.54 -12.26
C GLN A 196 8.32 -13.42 -11.96
N THR A 197 7.93 -14.34 -12.85
CA THR A 197 6.84 -15.30 -12.63
C THR A 197 7.05 -16.08 -11.34
N LEU A 198 8.29 -16.52 -11.08
CA LEU A 198 8.66 -17.27 -9.87
C LEU A 198 8.71 -16.40 -8.59
N ARG A 199 8.60 -15.09 -8.73
CA ARG A 199 8.62 -14.14 -7.60
C ARG A 199 7.22 -13.75 -7.10
N GLY A 200 6.22 -14.62 -7.31
CA GLY A 200 4.88 -14.42 -6.74
C GLY A 200 3.82 -13.87 -7.71
N LYS A 201 4.08 -13.89 -9.05
CA LYS A 201 3.03 -13.58 -10.03
C LYS A 201 1.94 -14.65 -10.07
N THR A 202 0.82 -14.33 -10.74
CA THR A 202 -0.38 -15.15 -10.80
C THR A 202 -0.14 -16.63 -11.07
N PRO A 203 0.64 -17.06 -12.09
CA PRO A 203 0.82 -18.49 -12.34
C PRO A 203 1.52 -19.22 -11.21
N PHE A 204 2.49 -18.57 -10.55
CA PHE A 204 3.18 -19.16 -9.41
C PHE A 204 2.25 -19.34 -8.20
N GLY A 205 1.44 -18.31 -7.87
CA GLY A 205 0.46 -18.40 -6.78
C GLY A 205 -0.60 -19.47 -7.02
N VAL A 206 -1.15 -19.54 -8.24
CA VAL A 206 -2.08 -20.60 -8.64
C VAL A 206 -1.43 -21.98 -8.53
N ALA A 207 -0.17 -22.12 -9.00
CA ALA A 207 0.59 -23.36 -8.91
C ALA A 207 0.82 -23.80 -7.45
N GLN A 208 1.13 -22.88 -6.56
CA GLN A 208 1.29 -23.19 -5.13
C GLN A 208 0.01 -23.74 -4.53
N ILE A 209 -1.13 -23.08 -4.80
CA ILE A 209 -2.45 -23.50 -4.30
C ILE A 209 -2.82 -24.88 -4.86
N ALA A 210 -2.69 -25.08 -6.19
CA ALA A 210 -2.98 -26.35 -6.81
C ALA A 210 -2.11 -27.50 -6.26
N ARG A 211 -0.81 -27.25 -6.04
CA ARG A 211 0.11 -28.21 -5.43
C ARG A 211 -0.31 -28.68 -4.03
N GLN A 212 -0.85 -27.77 -3.22
CA GLN A 212 -1.36 -28.10 -1.90
C GLN A 212 -2.53 -29.11 -1.95
N HIS A 213 -3.24 -29.16 -3.09
CA HIS A 213 -4.36 -30.07 -3.33
C HIS A 213 -4.01 -31.23 -4.27
N LEU A 214 -2.72 -31.47 -4.53
CA LEU A 214 -2.18 -32.59 -5.35
C LEU A 214 -2.66 -32.59 -6.80
N SER A 215 -3.07 -31.45 -7.34
CA SER A 215 -3.46 -31.32 -8.75
C SER A 215 -2.24 -31.20 -9.66
N LEU A 216 -2.31 -31.74 -10.88
CA LEU A 216 -1.33 -31.46 -11.93
C LEU A 216 -1.48 -30.00 -12.39
N ILE A 217 -0.34 -29.38 -12.74
CA ILE A 217 -0.31 -27.96 -13.09
C ILE A 217 0.27 -27.80 -14.48
N HIS A 218 -0.40 -27.04 -15.33
CA HIS A 218 0.11 -26.58 -16.62
C HIS A 218 0.12 -25.05 -16.65
N ILE A 219 1.28 -24.47 -16.93
CA ILE A 219 1.47 -23.01 -17.07
C ILE A 219 1.67 -22.71 -18.55
N SER A 220 0.88 -21.80 -19.09
CA SER A 220 0.93 -21.37 -20.49
C SER A 220 1.18 -19.88 -20.60
N GLU A 221 1.90 -19.46 -21.65
CA GLU A 221 1.96 -18.07 -22.08
C GLU A 221 1.39 -17.95 -23.50
N PRO A 222 0.76 -16.81 -23.85
CA PRO A 222 0.24 -16.62 -25.19
C PRO A 222 1.39 -16.48 -26.19
N THR A 223 1.34 -17.27 -27.24
CA THR A 223 2.24 -17.22 -28.41
C THR A 223 1.80 -16.10 -29.36
N ARG A 224 1.83 -14.84 -28.95
CA ARG A 224 1.67 -13.74 -29.90
C ARG A 224 3.04 -13.38 -30.49
N PRO A 225 3.23 -13.46 -31.81
CA PRO A 225 4.38 -12.82 -32.43
C PRO A 225 4.27 -11.29 -32.22
N TYR A 226 5.35 -10.68 -31.78
CA TYR A 226 5.46 -9.24 -31.65
C TYR A 226 5.65 -8.60 -33.03
#